data_1f76131929fbc70fbe4cef684b97ba66
#
_entry.id   1f76131929fbc70fbe4cef684b97ba66
#
_cell.length_a   1.000
_cell.length_b   1.000
_cell.length_c   1.000
_cell.angle_alpha   90.00
_cell.angle_beta   90.00
_cell.angle_gamma   90.00
#
_symmetry.space_group_name_H-M   'P 1'
#
loop_
_entity.id
_entity.type
_entity.pdbx_description
1 polymer ?
#
loop_
_entity_poly.entity_id
_entity_poly.type
_entity_poly.pdbx_seq_one_letter_code
_entity_poly.pdbx_strand_id
1 'polypeptide(L)'
;KTVRRQRQMCIRDSSNTSIEDKAFYLRFLVHLVGDIHQPLHVGRAEDRGGNDIKVKWFGNDTNLHRVWDTHIIDDFQMSYTELANHLQNNFNAADITLMTEDEWIDESQQLVNKVYSEVKNKDSLGYTYIYENFDLIKLQLFTAGVRLADTLNNIFDE
;
A
#
# COMPACT_ATOMS: atom_id res chain seq x y z
N LYS A 1 -9.90 15.19 2.20
CA LYS A 1 -9.08 15.90 3.22
C LYS A 1 -9.69 15.85 4.63
N THR A 2 -10.99 16.04 4.79
CA THR A 2 -11.64 16.21 6.09
C THR A 2 -11.77 14.89 6.89
N VAL A 3 -12.07 13.77 6.22
CA VAL A 3 -12.40 12.50 6.90
C VAL A 3 -11.18 11.87 7.58
N ARG A 4 -9.99 11.96 6.97
CA ARG A 4 -8.76 11.38 7.51
C ARG A 4 -8.25 12.16 8.73
N ARG A 5 -8.18 13.50 8.64
CA ARG A 5 -7.81 14.36 9.79
C ARG A 5 -8.79 14.21 10.95
N GLN A 6 -10.11 14.09 10.68
CA GLN A 6 -11.09 13.81 11.72
C GLN A 6 -10.83 12.48 12.42
N ARG A 7 -10.38 11.44 11.72
CA ARG A 7 -10.09 10.12 12.32
C ARG A 7 -8.84 10.14 13.20
N GLN A 8 -7.77 10.81 12.78
CA GLN A 8 -6.60 11.05 13.63
C GLN A 8 -6.99 11.82 14.89
N MET A 9 -7.81 12.87 14.78
CA MET A 9 -8.35 13.61 15.92
C MET A 9 -9.21 12.73 16.83
N CYS A 10 -10.04 11.82 16.29
CA CYS A 10 -10.87 10.91 17.09
C CYS A 10 -10.02 9.90 17.89
N ILE A 11 -8.86 9.48 17.39
CA ILE A 11 -7.95 8.61 18.14
C ILE A 11 -7.28 9.39 19.28
N ARG A 12 -6.80 10.62 19.02
CA ARG A 12 -6.03 11.43 19.97
C ARG A 12 -6.90 12.17 20.98
N ASP A 13 -7.86 12.95 20.51
CA ASP A 13 -8.48 14.04 21.30
C ASP A 13 -9.82 13.70 21.97
N SER A 14 -10.37 12.51 21.81
CA SER A 14 -11.67 12.21 22.38
C SER A 14 -11.57 11.51 23.73
N SER A 15 -11.62 12.30 24.79
CA SER A 15 -11.91 11.80 26.16
C SER A 15 -13.23 10.99 26.25
N ASN A 16 -14.09 11.11 25.25
CA ASN A 16 -15.41 10.48 25.16
C ASN A 16 -15.51 9.32 24.15
N THR A 17 -14.44 8.95 23.43
CA THR A 17 -14.49 7.82 22.48
C THR A 17 -14.23 6.51 23.21
N SER A 18 -15.08 5.51 22.98
CA SER A 18 -14.92 4.18 23.56
C SER A 18 -13.59 3.52 23.12
N ILE A 19 -13.10 2.56 23.90
CA ILE A 19 -11.93 1.76 23.54
C ILE A 19 -12.18 0.99 22.23
N GLU A 20 -13.39 0.51 22.03
CA GLU A 20 -13.83 -0.20 20.84
C GLU A 20 -13.77 0.69 19.59
N ASP A 21 -14.22 1.93 19.70
CA ASP A 21 -14.16 2.92 18.61
C ASP A 21 -12.70 3.30 18.30
N LYS A 22 -11.87 3.51 19.33
CA LYS A 22 -10.44 3.78 19.15
C LYS A 22 -9.75 2.62 18.41
N ALA A 23 -10.02 1.40 18.81
CA ALA A 23 -9.49 0.20 18.16
C ALA A 23 -9.99 0.05 16.71
N PHE A 24 -11.24 0.44 16.43
CA PHE A 24 -11.77 0.48 15.08
C PHE A 24 -11.04 1.52 14.22
N TYR A 25 -10.90 2.75 14.71
CA TYR A 25 -10.22 3.82 13.96
C TYR A 25 -8.75 3.51 13.74
N LEU A 26 -8.07 2.89 14.71
CA LEU A 26 -6.69 2.45 14.55
C LEU A 26 -6.55 1.42 13.41
N ARG A 27 -7.36 0.35 13.44
CA ARG A 27 -7.35 -0.65 12.34
C ARG A 27 -7.65 -0.02 10.99
N PHE A 28 -8.58 0.93 10.96
CA PHE A 28 -8.93 1.63 9.74
C PHE A 28 -7.80 2.55 9.25
N LEU A 29 -7.08 3.20 10.15
CA LEU A 29 -5.89 4.00 9.81
C LEU A 29 -4.79 3.12 9.20
N VAL A 30 -4.48 1.98 9.83
CA VAL A 30 -3.50 1.00 9.32
C VAL A 30 -3.87 0.58 7.89
N HIS A 31 -5.14 0.22 7.67
CA HIS A 31 -5.64 -0.15 6.35
C HIS A 31 -5.48 0.97 5.31
N LEU A 32 -5.90 2.20 5.64
CA LEU A 32 -5.82 3.33 4.72
C LEU A 32 -4.38 3.71 4.36
N VAL A 33 -3.44 3.62 5.30
CA VAL A 33 -2.03 3.89 5.02
C VAL A 33 -1.47 2.84 4.08
N GLY A 34 -1.81 1.57 4.28
CA GLY A 34 -1.46 0.50 3.34
C GLY A 34 -2.02 0.73 1.94
N ASP A 35 -3.31 1.03 1.84
CA ASP A 35 -4.01 1.27 0.58
C ASP A 35 -3.38 2.40 -0.25
N ILE A 36 -3.01 3.51 0.38
CA ILE A 36 -2.40 4.65 -0.33
C ILE A 36 -1.07 4.27 -0.98
N HIS A 37 -0.31 3.36 -0.38
CA HIS A 37 0.98 2.94 -0.91
C HIS A 37 0.88 1.81 -1.94
N GLN A 38 -0.32 1.29 -2.22
CA GLN A 38 -0.57 0.40 -3.34
C GLN A 38 -1.04 1.24 -4.54
N PRO A 39 -0.24 1.35 -5.63
CA PRO A 39 -0.52 2.30 -6.71
C PRO A 39 -1.92 2.18 -7.32
N LEU A 40 -2.46 0.98 -7.44
CA LEU A 40 -3.76 0.78 -8.09
C LEU A 40 -4.95 1.20 -7.21
N HIS A 41 -4.77 1.34 -5.87
CA HIS A 41 -5.79 1.90 -4.98
C HIS A 41 -6.00 3.41 -5.17
N VAL A 42 -5.00 4.10 -5.71
CA VAL A 42 -5.08 5.50 -6.16
C VAL A 42 -5.06 5.61 -7.68
N GLY A 43 -5.32 4.50 -8.38
CA GLY A 43 -5.29 4.35 -9.80
C GLY A 43 -6.46 5.03 -10.53
N ARG A 44 -6.74 4.58 -11.76
CA ARG A 44 -7.73 5.18 -12.64
C ARG A 44 -9.13 4.76 -12.24
N ALA A 45 -10.05 5.72 -12.13
CA ALA A 45 -11.45 5.45 -11.79
C ALA A 45 -12.17 4.69 -12.91
N GLU A 46 -11.80 4.95 -14.17
CA GLU A 46 -12.43 4.42 -15.38
C GLU A 46 -12.36 2.87 -15.45
N ASP A 47 -11.31 2.29 -14.93
CA ASP A 47 -11.10 0.84 -14.88
C ASP A 47 -11.07 0.27 -13.46
N ARG A 48 -11.55 1.07 -12.50
CA ARG A 48 -11.64 0.71 -11.07
C ARG A 48 -10.26 0.30 -10.52
N GLY A 49 -9.22 1.09 -10.83
CA GLY A 49 -7.86 0.82 -10.40
C GLY A 49 -7.30 -0.49 -10.96
N GLY A 50 -7.57 -0.79 -12.23
CA GLY A 50 -7.05 -2.00 -12.89
C GLY A 50 -7.89 -3.27 -12.69
N ASN A 51 -9.06 -3.20 -11.99
CA ASN A 51 -9.95 -4.34 -11.86
C ASN A 51 -10.56 -4.78 -13.20
N ASP A 52 -10.73 -3.84 -14.13
CA ASP A 52 -11.27 -4.11 -15.46
C ASP A 52 -10.18 -4.49 -16.47
N ILE A 53 -8.90 -4.40 -16.12
CA ILE A 53 -7.77 -4.83 -16.95
C ILE A 53 -7.55 -6.33 -16.75
N LYS A 54 -7.99 -7.12 -17.75
CA LYS A 54 -7.85 -8.57 -17.73
C LYS A 54 -6.45 -8.98 -18.15
N VAL A 55 -5.85 -9.86 -17.34
CA VAL A 55 -4.53 -10.43 -17.57
C VAL A 55 -4.54 -11.90 -17.17
N LYS A 56 -3.50 -12.65 -17.58
CA LYS A 56 -3.27 -14.00 -17.10
C LYS A 56 -2.09 -14.01 -16.12
N TRP A 57 -2.24 -14.65 -15.00
CA TRP A 57 -1.19 -14.90 -14.02
C TRP A 57 -0.78 -16.36 -14.08
N PHE A 58 0.41 -16.63 -14.59
CA PHE A 58 0.88 -17.99 -14.89
C PHE A 58 -0.15 -18.80 -15.70
N GLY A 59 -0.78 -18.14 -16.69
CA GLY A 59 -1.80 -18.75 -17.55
C GLY A 59 -3.24 -18.75 -17.01
N ASN A 60 -3.45 -18.37 -15.74
CA ASN A 60 -4.78 -18.31 -15.12
C ASN A 60 -5.39 -16.92 -15.27
N ASP A 61 -6.66 -16.85 -15.63
CA ASP A 61 -7.38 -15.59 -15.82
C ASP A 61 -7.54 -14.83 -14.49
N THR A 62 -7.19 -13.55 -14.52
CA THR A 62 -7.30 -12.63 -13.37
C THR A 62 -7.42 -11.18 -13.85
N ASN A 63 -7.16 -10.21 -12.99
CA ASN A 63 -7.07 -8.80 -13.33
C ASN A 63 -5.82 -8.16 -12.71
N LEU A 64 -5.42 -7.02 -13.24
CA LEU A 64 -4.21 -6.32 -12.83
C LEU A 64 -4.24 -5.93 -11.34
N HIS A 65 -5.40 -5.46 -10.85
CA HIS A 65 -5.56 -5.09 -9.45
C HIS A 65 -5.23 -6.26 -8.52
N ARG A 66 -5.81 -7.42 -8.77
CA ARG A 66 -5.58 -8.62 -7.96
C ARG A 66 -4.13 -9.13 -8.05
N VAL A 67 -3.47 -8.93 -9.19
CA VAL A 67 -2.04 -9.26 -9.31
C VAL A 67 -1.23 -8.47 -8.29
N TRP A 68 -1.50 -7.18 -8.13
CA TRP A 68 -0.80 -6.30 -7.19
C TRP A 68 -1.23 -6.49 -5.73
N ASP A 69 -2.51 -6.72 -5.47
CA ASP A 69 -3.01 -6.90 -4.10
C ASP A 69 -2.63 -8.24 -3.48
N THR A 70 -2.51 -9.27 -4.31
CA THR A 70 -2.47 -10.64 -3.79
C THR A 70 -1.37 -11.47 -4.44
N HIS A 71 -1.42 -11.63 -5.78
CA HIS A 71 -0.64 -12.67 -6.43
C HIS A 71 0.88 -12.49 -6.32
N ILE A 72 1.41 -11.28 -6.50
CA ILE A 72 2.85 -11.03 -6.39
C ILE A 72 3.32 -11.25 -4.94
N ILE A 73 2.53 -10.81 -3.96
CA ILE A 73 2.87 -10.97 -2.54
C ILE A 73 2.82 -12.43 -2.12
N ASP A 74 1.81 -13.17 -2.56
CA ASP A 74 1.71 -14.61 -2.29
C ASP A 74 2.89 -15.39 -2.89
N ASP A 75 3.38 -14.99 -4.07
CA ASP A 75 4.54 -15.62 -4.72
C ASP A 75 5.87 -15.39 -3.98
N PHE A 76 5.93 -14.45 -3.03
CA PHE A 76 7.09 -14.32 -2.14
C PHE A 76 7.23 -15.50 -1.19
N GLN A 77 6.17 -16.28 -0.97
CA GLN A 77 6.13 -17.47 -0.11
C GLN A 77 6.67 -17.19 1.31
N MET A 78 6.48 -15.97 1.79
CA MET A 78 6.87 -15.51 3.12
C MET A 78 5.62 -15.27 3.98
N SER A 79 5.68 -15.64 5.24
CA SER A 79 4.73 -15.11 6.21
C SER A 79 4.89 -13.59 6.36
N TYR A 80 3.87 -12.91 6.87
CA TYR A 80 3.94 -11.46 7.10
C TYR A 80 5.11 -11.06 8.00
N THR A 81 5.46 -11.89 8.98
CA THR A 81 6.60 -11.65 9.88
C THR A 81 7.94 -11.79 9.17
N GLU A 82 8.09 -12.83 8.33
CA GLU A 82 9.30 -13.03 7.53
C GLU A 82 9.50 -11.91 6.53
N LEU A 83 8.41 -11.49 5.85
CA LEU A 83 8.47 -10.36 4.92
C LEU A 83 8.84 -9.06 5.65
N ALA A 84 8.23 -8.76 6.79
CA ALA A 84 8.56 -7.58 7.58
C ALA A 84 10.03 -7.57 8.02
N ASN A 85 10.55 -8.70 8.53
CA ASN A 85 11.96 -8.84 8.90
C ASN A 85 12.88 -8.69 7.68
N HIS A 86 12.50 -9.26 6.53
CA HIS A 86 13.25 -9.10 5.29
C HIS A 86 13.33 -7.62 4.88
N LEU A 87 12.22 -6.89 4.92
CA LEU A 87 12.18 -5.46 4.60
C LEU A 87 13.06 -4.65 5.55
N GLN A 88 12.96 -4.86 6.86
CA GLN A 88 13.78 -4.15 7.86
C GLN A 88 15.28 -4.41 7.70
N ASN A 89 15.67 -5.59 7.24
CA ASN A 89 17.09 -5.92 7.00
C ASN A 89 17.64 -5.36 5.69
N ASN A 90 16.79 -5.01 4.73
CA ASN A 90 17.22 -4.57 3.39
C ASN A 90 16.98 -3.08 3.11
N PHE A 91 16.16 -2.40 3.92
CA PHE A 91 15.86 -0.98 3.79
C PHE A 91 16.17 -0.25 5.09
N ASN A 92 16.51 1.04 4.97
CA ASN A 92 16.76 1.90 6.13
C ASN A 92 15.64 2.92 6.26
N ALA A 93 14.99 2.99 7.43
CA ALA A 93 13.92 3.94 7.69
C ALA A 93 14.36 5.40 7.54
N ALA A 94 15.65 5.71 7.78
CA ALA A 94 16.20 7.04 7.62
C ALA A 94 16.22 7.54 6.15
N ASP A 95 16.13 6.62 5.18
CA ASP A 95 16.09 6.96 3.75
C ASP A 95 14.66 7.26 3.26
N ILE A 96 13.64 7.02 4.10
CA ILE A 96 12.24 7.27 3.75
C ILE A 96 11.85 8.70 4.11
N THR A 97 11.40 9.44 3.11
CA THR A 97 10.82 10.77 3.32
C THR A 97 9.39 10.64 3.86
N LEU A 98 9.12 11.24 5.02
CA LEU A 98 7.83 11.06 5.71
C LEU A 98 6.69 11.71 4.96
N MET A 99 6.84 12.94 4.47
CA MET A 99 5.84 13.67 3.66
C MET A 99 4.46 13.80 4.33
N THR A 100 3.56 14.49 3.68
CA THR A 100 2.14 14.56 4.05
C THR A 100 1.33 13.47 3.33
N GLU A 101 0.15 13.18 3.82
CA GLU A 101 -0.75 12.16 3.22
C GLU A 101 -1.18 12.54 1.79
N ASP A 102 -1.27 13.82 1.46
CA ASP A 102 -1.57 14.27 0.10
C ASP A 102 -0.37 13.96 -0.83
N GLU A 103 0.87 14.18 -0.36
CA GLU A 103 2.09 13.84 -1.10
C GLU A 103 2.29 12.32 -1.26
N TRP A 104 1.85 11.49 -0.31
CA TRP A 104 1.85 10.02 -0.46
C TRP A 104 0.95 9.57 -1.61
N ILE A 105 -0.22 10.23 -1.77
CA ILE A 105 -1.13 9.95 -2.88
C ILE A 105 -0.48 10.33 -4.20
N ASP A 106 0.14 11.52 -4.28
CA ASP A 106 0.81 12.00 -5.48
C ASP A 106 1.97 11.08 -5.88
N GLU A 107 2.77 10.60 -4.92
CA GLU A 107 3.86 9.65 -5.14
C GLU A 107 3.31 8.32 -5.69
N SER A 108 2.29 7.76 -5.08
CA SER A 108 1.66 6.53 -5.55
C SER A 108 1.01 6.69 -6.93
N GLN A 109 0.41 7.84 -7.24
CA GLN A 109 -0.14 8.15 -8.57
C GLN A 109 0.93 8.22 -9.66
N GLN A 110 2.14 8.67 -9.35
CA GLN A 110 3.25 8.64 -10.30
C GLN A 110 3.61 7.19 -10.71
N LEU A 111 3.49 6.24 -9.78
CA LEU A 111 3.74 4.82 -10.05
C LEU A 111 2.64 4.18 -10.92
N VAL A 112 1.41 4.70 -10.87
CA VAL A 112 0.28 4.17 -11.66
C VAL A 112 0.64 4.09 -13.14
N ASN A 113 1.22 5.14 -13.71
CA ASN A 113 1.55 5.17 -15.13
C ASN A 113 2.59 4.10 -15.51
N LYS A 114 3.56 3.81 -14.64
CA LYS A 114 4.52 2.73 -14.81
C LYS A 114 3.80 1.39 -14.84
N VAL A 115 3.00 1.08 -13.82
CA VAL A 115 2.25 -0.18 -13.69
C VAL A 115 1.37 -0.45 -14.91
N TYR A 116 0.63 0.56 -15.37
CA TYR A 116 -0.22 0.41 -16.55
C TYR A 116 0.57 0.25 -17.86
N SER A 117 1.70 0.95 -18.01
CA SER A 117 2.53 0.85 -19.20
C SER A 117 3.14 -0.54 -19.38
N GLU A 118 3.47 -1.20 -18.27
CA GLU A 118 4.11 -2.53 -18.27
C GLU A 118 3.17 -3.64 -18.75
N VAL A 119 1.86 -3.45 -18.63
CA VAL A 119 0.86 -4.46 -19.03
C VAL A 119 0.18 -4.15 -20.36
N LYS A 120 0.40 -2.97 -20.95
CA LYS A 120 -0.31 -2.48 -22.15
C LYS A 120 -0.28 -3.46 -23.34
N ASN A 121 0.76 -4.28 -23.44
CA ASN A 121 0.95 -5.24 -24.53
C ASN A 121 1.27 -6.66 -24.00
N LYS A 122 0.96 -6.93 -22.74
CA LYS A 122 1.23 -8.22 -22.09
C LYS A 122 -0.09 -8.85 -21.64
N ASP A 123 -0.54 -9.87 -22.34
CA ASP A 123 -1.74 -10.63 -21.93
C ASP A 123 -1.43 -11.63 -20.80
N SER A 124 -0.15 -12.02 -20.62
CA SER A 124 0.28 -12.99 -19.62
C SER A 124 1.44 -12.46 -18.79
N LEU A 125 1.26 -12.54 -17.48
CA LEU A 125 2.23 -12.13 -16.46
C LEU A 125 2.74 -13.36 -15.69
N GLY A 126 3.98 -13.30 -15.21
CA GLY A 126 4.63 -14.39 -14.49
C GLY A 126 5.96 -13.96 -13.92
N TYR A 127 6.95 -14.84 -13.85
CA TYR A 127 8.24 -14.60 -13.18
C TYR A 127 8.95 -13.31 -13.62
N THR A 128 8.96 -12.97 -14.90
CA THR A 128 9.57 -11.72 -15.38
C THR A 128 8.88 -10.51 -14.79
N TYR A 129 7.55 -10.51 -14.72
CA TYR A 129 6.78 -9.42 -14.14
C TYR A 129 7.02 -9.28 -12.64
N ILE A 130 7.11 -10.41 -11.92
CA ILE A 130 7.50 -10.42 -10.51
C ILE A 130 8.86 -9.77 -10.34
N TYR A 131 9.87 -10.23 -11.08
CA TYR A 131 11.24 -9.74 -11.00
C TYR A 131 11.34 -8.23 -11.28
N GLU A 132 10.62 -7.73 -12.29
CA GLU A 132 10.61 -6.30 -12.68
C GLU A 132 9.94 -5.40 -11.61
N ASN A 133 9.01 -5.93 -10.82
CA ASN A 133 8.22 -5.16 -9.86
C ASN A 133 8.48 -5.49 -8.38
N PHE A 134 9.25 -6.53 -8.10
CA PHE A 134 9.48 -7.02 -6.75
C PHE A 134 10.08 -5.96 -5.81
N ASP A 135 11.12 -5.25 -6.27
CA ASP A 135 11.79 -4.23 -5.47
C ASP A 135 10.90 -3.02 -5.24
N LEU A 136 10.08 -2.64 -6.21
CA LEU A 136 9.10 -1.57 -6.05
C LEU A 136 8.05 -1.92 -4.98
N ILE A 137 7.49 -3.13 -5.03
CA ILE A 137 6.49 -3.58 -4.06
C ILE A 137 7.08 -3.63 -2.65
N LYS A 138 8.29 -4.16 -2.50
CA LYS A 138 9.00 -4.18 -1.22
C LYS A 138 9.21 -2.76 -0.67
N LEU A 139 9.67 -1.84 -1.52
CA LEU A 139 9.87 -0.45 -1.14
C LEU A 139 8.56 0.21 -0.68
N GLN A 140 7.46 0.01 -1.42
CA GLN A 140 6.15 0.57 -1.05
C GLN A 140 5.63 0.02 0.28
N LEU A 141 5.77 -1.28 0.51
CA LEU A 141 5.40 -1.91 1.80
C LEU A 141 6.24 -1.35 2.96
N PHE A 142 7.56 -1.22 2.77
CA PHE A 142 8.44 -0.67 3.79
C PHE A 142 8.14 0.80 4.06
N THR A 143 7.95 1.62 3.02
CA THR A 143 7.60 3.03 3.11
C THR A 143 6.29 3.22 3.85
N ALA A 144 5.26 2.43 3.53
CA ALA A 144 3.99 2.45 4.25
C ALA A 144 4.16 2.16 5.75
N GLY A 145 5.00 1.17 6.09
CA GLY A 145 5.30 0.81 7.47
C GLY A 145 5.98 1.94 8.25
N VAL A 146 6.98 2.59 7.66
CA VAL A 146 7.71 3.72 8.28
C VAL A 146 6.79 4.91 8.48
N ARG A 147 6.01 5.30 7.47
CA ARG A 147 5.05 6.41 7.53
C ARG A 147 3.90 6.15 8.51
N LEU A 148 3.46 4.90 8.60
CA LEU A 148 2.47 4.50 9.62
C LEU A 148 3.05 4.62 11.03
N ALA A 149 4.28 4.16 11.24
CA ALA A 149 4.96 4.27 12.55
C ALA A 149 5.10 5.74 12.98
N ASP A 150 5.55 6.62 12.07
CA ASP A 150 5.61 8.06 12.33
C ASP A 150 4.24 8.65 12.66
N THR A 151 3.21 8.31 11.88
CA THR A 151 1.83 8.76 12.14
C THR A 151 1.34 8.32 13.52
N LEU A 152 1.63 7.07 13.91
CA LEU A 152 1.22 6.54 15.21
C LEU A 152 2.00 7.20 16.36
N ASN A 153 3.30 7.41 16.21
CA ASN A 153 4.10 8.14 17.19
C ASN A 153 3.53 9.55 17.38
N ASN A 154 3.26 10.28 16.31
CA ASN A 154 2.65 11.63 16.38
C ASN A 154 1.24 11.66 17.00
N ILE A 155 0.51 10.52 17.02
CA ILE A 155 -0.79 10.42 17.66
C ILE A 155 -0.66 10.10 19.16
N PHE A 156 0.31 9.26 19.54
CA PHE A 156 0.40 8.67 20.87
C PHE A 156 1.56 9.22 21.72
N ASP A 157 2.58 9.85 21.09
CA ASP A 157 3.63 10.53 21.86
C ASP A 157 3.10 11.89 22.34
N GLU A 158 3.05 12.07 23.67
CA GLU A 158 2.74 13.33 24.35
C GLU A 158 3.98 14.24 24.45
#